data_5d7ea8062510586d3195d32da665d7bb
#
_entry.id   5d7ea8062510586d3195d32da665d7bb
#
_cell.length_a   1.000
_cell.length_b   1.000
_cell.length_c   1.000
_cell.angle_alpha   90.00
_cell.angle_beta   90.00
_cell.angle_gamma   90.00
#
_symmetry.space_group_name_H-M   'P 1'
#
loop_
_entity.id
_entity.type
_entity.pdbx_description
1 polymer ?
#
loop_
_entity_poly.entity_id
_entity_poly.type
_entity_poly.pdbx_seq_one_letter_code
_entity_poly.pdbx_strand_id
1 'polypeptide(L)'
;PGEYALACLSNKIRLAAGEGDLEVDGIGKVELKSAVSSTGGRIGYGGGSQKAKRAVLDKYADRLPTVMSNIGGKGGSLGLGKFVPALAQDLPLNDAENKKLREQIASELFTMDMENFAQPIVKAFGSTDSTEQIEDEYLKANFAWYKNRDDFDALLLCSFPNEKFAMIKNENDLIAFRRGGQANS
;
A
#
# COMPACT_ATOMS: atom_id res chain seq x y z
N PRO A 1 6.60 19.97 -7.75
CA PRO A 1 7.15 21.15 -7.02
C PRO A 1 8.03 20.72 -5.84
N GLY A 2 7.72 19.64 -5.12
CA GLY A 2 8.48 19.19 -3.96
C GLY A 2 9.87 18.67 -4.29
N GLU A 3 10.02 17.97 -5.39
CA GLU A 3 11.28 17.42 -5.91
C GLU A 3 12.31 18.54 -6.18
N TYR A 4 11.88 19.57 -6.90
CA TYR A 4 12.73 20.74 -7.19
C TYR A 4 13.16 21.47 -5.91
N ALA A 5 12.24 21.64 -4.95
CA ALA A 5 12.56 22.28 -3.68
C ALA A 5 13.62 21.49 -2.91
N LEU A 6 13.49 20.15 -2.83
CA LEU A 6 14.47 19.30 -2.16
C LEU A 6 15.82 19.31 -2.88
N ALA A 7 15.85 19.24 -4.20
CA ALA A 7 17.09 19.32 -4.99
C ALA A 7 17.84 20.67 -4.81
N CYS A 8 17.12 21.74 -4.46
CA CYS A 8 17.74 23.04 -4.17
C CYS A 8 18.33 23.14 -2.75
N LEU A 9 17.99 22.22 -1.82
CA LEU A 9 18.44 22.30 -0.44
C LEU A 9 19.88 21.82 -0.23
N SER A 10 20.40 20.97 -1.13
CA SER A 10 21.72 20.39 -0.96
C SER A 10 22.30 19.95 -2.30
N ASN A 11 23.60 20.12 -2.47
CA ASN A 11 24.36 19.60 -3.61
C ASN A 11 24.46 18.05 -3.64
N LYS A 12 24.03 17.40 -2.56
CA LYS A 12 23.93 15.94 -2.46
C LYS A 12 22.59 15.38 -2.95
N ILE A 13 21.66 16.27 -3.34
CA ILE A 13 20.33 15.88 -3.83
C ILE A 13 20.22 16.42 -5.25
N ARG A 14 19.91 15.55 -6.21
CA ARG A 14 19.69 15.89 -7.61
C ARG A 14 18.35 15.37 -8.07
N LEU A 15 17.79 15.97 -9.10
CA LEU A 15 16.67 15.37 -9.81
C LEU A 15 17.15 14.10 -10.51
N ALA A 16 16.40 13.02 -10.43
CA ALA A 16 16.73 11.80 -11.16
C ALA A 16 16.67 12.04 -12.67
N ALA A 17 17.65 11.52 -13.39
CA ALA A 17 17.69 11.60 -14.86
C ALA A 17 16.82 10.52 -15.54
N GLY A 18 16.22 9.62 -14.78
CA GLY A 18 15.40 8.49 -15.24
C GLY A 18 14.32 8.15 -14.22
N GLU A 19 14.23 6.90 -13.84
CA GLU A 19 13.28 6.42 -12.86
C GLU A 19 13.59 6.93 -11.45
N GLY A 20 12.56 7.09 -10.61
CA GLY A 20 12.62 7.80 -9.33
C GLY A 20 12.48 9.31 -9.50
N ASP A 21 12.22 10.01 -8.40
CA ASP A 21 12.05 11.46 -8.40
C ASP A 21 13.38 12.19 -8.13
N LEU A 22 14.22 11.63 -7.26
CA LEU A 22 15.49 12.21 -6.81
C LEU A 22 16.61 11.17 -6.82
N GLU A 23 17.83 11.67 -6.97
CA GLU A 23 19.06 10.93 -6.71
C GLU A 23 19.77 11.56 -5.51
N VAL A 24 20.06 10.78 -4.48
CA VAL A 24 20.63 11.24 -3.21
C VAL A 24 21.95 10.54 -2.94
N ASP A 25 23.02 11.31 -2.73
CA ASP A 25 24.36 10.78 -2.47
C ASP A 25 24.35 9.85 -1.23
N GLY A 26 24.85 8.62 -1.41
CA GLY A 26 24.90 7.60 -0.36
C GLY A 26 23.58 6.84 -0.10
N ILE A 27 22.50 7.19 -0.85
CA ILE A 27 21.23 6.47 -0.79
C ILE A 27 20.89 5.85 -2.14
N GLY A 28 21.06 6.58 -3.24
CA GLY A 28 20.68 6.20 -4.59
C GLY A 28 19.40 6.89 -5.06
N LYS A 29 18.57 6.18 -5.81
CA LYS A 29 17.31 6.67 -6.35
C LYS A 29 16.24 6.74 -5.25
N VAL A 30 15.59 7.87 -5.11
CA VAL A 30 14.56 8.11 -4.09
C VAL A 30 13.26 8.52 -4.75
N GLU A 31 12.23 7.75 -4.47
CA GLU A 31 10.85 8.07 -4.83
C GLU A 31 10.25 8.99 -3.77
N LEU A 32 9.60 10.09 -4.17
CA LEU A 32 9.02 11.07 -3.27
C LEU A 32 7.50 10.95 -3.23
N LYS A 33 6.94 10.78 -2.04
CA LYS A 33 5.49 10.87 -1.82
C LYS A 33 5.19 11.95 -0.80
N SER A 34 4.40 12.94 -1.20
CA SER A 34 3.94 13.99 -0.30
C SER A 34 2.52 13.74 0.18
N ALA A 35 2.29 14.02 1.44
CA ALA A 35 0.96 14.02 2.05
C ALA A 35 0.57 15.43 2.49
N VAL A 36 -0.68 15.75 2.25
CA VAL A 36 -1.29 17.01 2.70
C VAL A 36 -1.79 16.89 4.14
N SER A 37 -1.93 15.65 4.64
CA SER A 37 -2.44 15.37 5.98
C SER A 37 -1.35 14.89 6.93
N SER A 38 -1.58 14.97 8.24
CA SER A 38 -0.69 14.49 9.30
C SER A 38 -0.42 12.98 9.28
N THR A 39 -1.13 12.22 8.47
CA THR A 39 -1.04 10.75 8.42
C THR A 39 -0.03 10.21 7.41
N GLY A 40 0.77 11.06 6.79
CA GLY A 40 1.79 10.63 5.84
C GLY A 40 1.30 10.55 4.38
N GLY A 41 2.21 10.23 3.48
CA GLY A 41 1.95 10.09 2.05
C GLY A 41 1.08 8.87 1.74
N ARG A 42 0.39 8.90 0.61
CA ARG A 42 -0.19 7.69 0.05
C ARG A 42 0.93 6.93 -0.64
N ILE A 43 1.31 5.81 -0.10
CA ILE A 43 1.97 4.77 -0.90
C ILE A 43 0.90 4.33 -1.90
N GLY A 44 1.16 4.55 -3.17
CA GLY A 44 0.19 4.22 -4.21
C GLY A 44 -0.21 2.75 -4.08
N TYR A 45 -1.50 2.50 -3.94
CA TYR A 45 -2.01 1.15 -4.08
C TYR A 45 -1.64 0.68 -5.47
N GLY A 46 -1.13 -0.54 -5.55
CA GLY A 46 -0.75 -1.17 -6.78
C GLY A 46 -1.76 -0.88 -7.87
N GLY A 47 -1.28 -0.61 -9.05
CA GLY A 47 -2.06 -0.26 -10.23
C GLY A 47 -3.28 -1.17 -10.39
N GLY A 48 -3.83 -1.21 -11.47
CA GLY A 48 -5.01 -1.96 -11.78
C GLY A 48 -6.26 -1.09 -11.74
N SER A 49 -7.08 -1.35 -12.69
CA SER A 49 -8.32 -0.64 -12.86
C SER A 49 -9.24 -0.85 -11.66
N GLN A 50 -9.66 0.23 -11.00
CA GLN A 50 -10.70 0.18 -9.96
C GLN A 50 -11.95 -0.56 -10.46
N LYS A 51 -12.23 -0.44 -11.76
CA LYS A 51 -13.30 -1.17 -12.43
C LYS A 51 -13.09 -2.68 -12.43
N ALA A 52 -11.85 -3.15 -12.65
CA ALA A 52 -11.52 -4.58 -12.61
C ALA A 52 -11.65 -5.14 -11.19
N LYS A 53 -11.16 -4.42 -10.18
CA LYS A 53 -11.30 -4.81 -8.78
C LYS A 53 -12.76 -4.85 -8.34
N ARG A 54 -13.55 -3.88 -8.77
CA ARG A 54 -14.99 -3.87 -8.51
C ARG A 54 -15.69 -5.08 -9.14
N ALA A 55 -15.33 -5.44 -10.38
CA ALA A 55 -15.90 -6.61 -11.05
C ALA A 55 -15.58 -7.93 -10.33
N VAL A 56 -14.41 -8.04 -9.68
CA VAL A 56 -14.09 -9.17 -8.81
C VAL A 56 -15.01 -9.19 -7.60
N LEU A 57 -15.13 -8.06 -6.88
CA LEU A 57 -15.98 -7.99 -5.68
C LEU A 57 -17.45 -8.20 -5.98
N ASP A 58 -17.94 -7.74 -7.12
CA ASP A 58 -19.34 -7.95 -7.57
C ASP A 58 -19.69 -9.45 -7.72
N LYS A 59 -18.71 -10.33 -8.05
CA LYS A 59 -18.93 -11.79 -8.09
C LYS A 59 -19.29 -12.37 -6.71
N TYR A 60 -18.87 -11.71 -5.66
CA TYR A 60 -19.03 -12.15 -4.27
C TYR A 60 -19.98 -11.25 -3.46
N ALA A 61 -20.75 -10.38 -4.13
CA ALA A 61 -21.56 -9.34 -3.49
C ALA A 61 -22.49 -9.87 -2.39
N ASP A 62 -23.12 -11.03 -2.64
CA ASP A 62 -24.03 -11.67 -1.67
C ASP A 62 -23.32 -12.14 -0.38
N ARG A 63 -22.02 -12.36 -0.46
CA ARG A 63 -21.16 -12.76 0.67
C ARG A 63 -20.41 -11.60 1.31
N LEU A 64 -20.43 -10.41 0.69
CA LEU A 64 -19.64 -9.24 1.06
C LEU A 64 -20.50 -7.97 1.26
N PRO A 65 -21.61 -8.01 2.00
CA PRO A 65 -22.52 -6.86 2.14
C PRO A 65 -21.84 -5.64 2.76
N THR A 66 -20.99 -5.82 3.78
CA THR A 66 -20.26 -4.72 4.44
C THR A 66 -19.21 -4.12 3.52
N VAL A 67 -18.42 -4.96 2.84
CA VAL A 67 -17.44 -4.51 1.84
C VAL A 67 -18.14 -3.71 0.75
N MET A 68 -19.23 -4.23 0.20
CA MET A 68 -19.97 -3.58 -0.88
C MET A 68 -20.57 -2.24 -0.45
N SER A 69 -21.08 -2.13 0.78
CA SER A 69 -21.59 -0.86 1.31
C SER A 69 -20.50 0.19 1.50
N ASN A 70 -19.29 -0.23 1.88
CA ASN A 70 -18.15 0.65 2.15
C ASN A 70 -17.42 1.13 0.89
N ILE A 71 -17.53 0.42 -0.23
CA ILE A 71 -16.91 0.85 -1.51
C ILE A 71 -17.54 2.15 -2.02
N GLY A 72 -18.78 2.47 -1.60
CA GLY A 72 -19.48 3.65 -2.07
C GLY A 72 -19.95 3.54 -3.53
N GLY A 73 -20.52 4.62 -4.06
CA GLY A 73 -21.02 4.67 -5.44
C GLY A 73 -19.92 4.58 -6.50
N LYS A 74 -20.29 4.75 -7.77
CA LYS A 74 -19.38 4.67 -8.94
C LYS A 74 -18.09 5.48 -8.71
N GLY A 75 -16.95 4.78 -8.66
CA GLY A 75 -15.62 5.38 -8.50
C GLY A 75 -15.08 5.46 -7.08
N GLY A 76 -15.79 4.93 -6.08
CA GLY A 76 -15.28 4.82 -4.71
C GLY A 76 -14.11 3.83 -4.64
N SER A 77 -12.98 4.23 -4.04
CA SER A 77 -11.90 3.32 -3.71
C SER A 77 -12.00 2.91 -2.25
N LEU A 78 -11.93 1.62 -1.97
CA LEU A 78 -11.85 1.11 -0.62
C LEU A 78 -10.38 0.99 -0.21
N GLY A 79 -9.92 1.88 0.66
CA GLY A 79 -8.59 1.78 1.23
C GLY A 79 -8.45 0.51 2.07
N LEU A 80 -7.23 -0.05 2.14
CA LEU A 80 -6.93 -1.29 2.84
C LEU A 80 -7.46 -1.30 4.28
N GLY A 81 -7.22 -0.22 5.04
CA GLY A 81 -7.66 -0.10 6.43
C GLY A 81 -9.18 -0.09 6.62
N LYS A 82 -9.96 -0.01 5.55
CA LYS A 82 -11.42 -0.21 5.56
C LYS A 82 -11.82 -1.55 4.96
N PHE A 83 -11.07 -2.00 3.95
CA PHE A 83 -11.35 -3.25 3.24
C PHE A 83 -11.14 -4.48 4.13
N VAL A 84 -9.99 -4.59 4.81
CA VAL A 84 -9.66 -5.76 5.62
C VAL A 84 -10.62 -5.94 6.80
N PRO A 85 -10.93 -4.90 7.61
CA PRO A 85 -11.94 -5.02 8.65
C PRO A 85 -13.35 -5.35 8.13
N ALA A 86 -13.78 -4.74 7.02
CA ALA A 86 -15.07 -5.04 6.41
C ALA A 86 -15.15 -6.48 5.91
N LEU A 87 -14.07 -6.96 5.27
CA LEU A 87 -13.96 -8.34 4.82
C LEU A 87 -13.99 -9.34 6.01
N ALA A 88 -13.33 -9.01 7.10
CA ALA A 88 -13.33 -9.83 8.32
C ALA A 88 -14.71 -9.84 9.00
N GLN A 89 -15.50 -8.79 8.84
CA GLN A 89 -16.89 -8.75 9.31
C GLN A 89 -17.79 -9.64 8.46
N ASP A 90 -17.67 -9.60 7.16
CA ASP A 90 -18.48 -10.41 6.23
C ASP A 90 -18.02 -11.88 6.21
N LEU A 91 -16.72 -12.12 6.34
CA LEU A 91 -16.08 -13.43 6.32
C LEU A 91 -15.19 -13.59 7.56
N PRO A 92 -15.73 -14.02 8.71
CA PRO A 92 -14.99 -14.16 9.97
C PRO A 92 -13.67 -14.91 9.84
N LEU A 93 -12.60 -14.38 10.47
CA LEU A 93 -11.23 -14.84 10.28
C LEU A 93 -10.99 -16.26 10.81
N ASN A 94 -11.71 -16.69 11.84
CA ASN A 94 -11.59 -18.00 12.48
C ASN A 94 -12.35 -19.14 11.77
N ASP A 95 -13.11 -18.83 10.73
CA ASP A 95 -13.89 -19.81 9.97
C ASP A 95 -13.09 -20.39 8.81
N ALA A 96 -12.98 -21.73 8.74
CA ALA A 96 -12.15 -22.43 7.76
C ALA A 96 -12.68 -22.30 6.31
N GLU A 97 -14.01 -22.26 6.12
CA GLU A 97 -14.61 -22.06 4.79
C GLU A 97 -14.39 -20.62 4.33
N ASN A 98 -14.59 -19.67 5.24
CA ASN A 98 -14.33 -18.26 4.95
C ASN A 98 -12.84 -17.98 4.68
N LYS A 99 -11.91 -18.71 5.31
CA LYS A 99 -10.47 -18.61 4.99
C LYS A 99 -10.21 -18.90 3.51
N LYS A 100 -10.75 -20.01 2.99
CA LYS A 100 -10.61 -20.36 1.56
C LYS A 100 -11.22 -19.31 0.64
N LEU A 101 -12.38 -18.79 1.00
CA LEU A 101 -13.04 -17.77 0.22
C LEU A 101 -12.26 -16.45 0.24
N ARG A 102 -11.70 -16.04 1.39
CA ARG A 102 -10.84 -14.86 1.48
C ARG A 102 -9.57 -15.02 0.63
N GLU A 103 -8.94 -16.20 0.65
CA GLU A 103 -7.77 -16.51 -0.16
C GLU A 103 -8.10 -16.41 -1.66
N GLN A 104 -9.24 -16.95 -2.07
CA GLN A 104 -9.71 -16.87 -3.46
C GLN A 104 -9.95 -15.41 -3.89
N ILE A 105 -10.66 -14.64 -3.07
CA ILE A 105 -10.93 -13.21 -3.33
C ILE A 105 -9.60 -12.44 -3.41
N ALA A 106 -8.68 -12.66 -2.47
CA ALA A 106 -7.38 -12.01 -2.47
C ALA A 106 -6.57 -12.37 -3.72
N SER A 107 -6.59 -13.63 -4.13
CA SER A 107 -5.92 -14.07 -5.36
C SER A 107 -6.47 -13.35 -6.59
N GLU A 108 -7.80 -13.28 -6.74
CA GLU A 108 -8.41 -12.58 -7.87
C GLU A 108 -8.17 -11.06 -7.84
N LEU A 109 -8.11 -10.44 -6.65
CA LEU A 109 -7.92 -9.00 -6.51
C LEU A 109 -6.47 -8.54 -6.73
N PHE A 110 -5.52 -9.29 -6.21
CA PHE A 110 -4.14 -8.81 -6.09
C PHE A 110 -3.21 -9.37 -7.16
N THR A 111 -3.43 -10.62 -7.61
CA THR A 111 -2.55 -11.24 -8.61
C THR A 111 -2.60 -10.50 -9.96
N MET A 112 -3.75 -9.94 -10.34
CA MET A 112 -3.89 -9.18 -11.59
C MET A 112 -2.99 -7.93 -11.66
N ASP A 113 -2.65 -7.36 -10.50
CA ASP A 113 -1.89 -6.12 -10.43
C ASP A 113 -0.43 -6.33 -10.02
N MET A 114 -0.20 -7.31 -9.15
CA MET A 114 1.07 -7.49 -8.45
C MET A 114 1.76 -8.81 -8.79
N GLU A 115 1.14 -9.65 -9.61
CA GLU A 115 1.69 -10.93 -10.06
C GLU A 115 2.28 -11.78 -8.91
N ASN A 116 3.56 -12.10 -8.98
CA ASN A 116 4.25 -12.91 -7.97
C ASN A 116 4.33 -12.23 -6.60
N PHE A 117 4.29 -10.90 -6.54
CA PHE A 117 4.29 -10.15 -5.28
C PHE A 117 2.98 -10.28 -4.49
N ALA A 118 1.90 -10.73 -5.12
CA ALA A 118 0.62 -10.96 -4.45
C ALA A 118 0.61 -12.20 -3.55
N GLN A 119 1.51 -13.16 -3.74
CA GLN A 119 1.48 -14.44 -3.03
C GLN A 119 1.50 -14.32 -1.49
N PRO A 120 2.34 -13.47 -0.85
CA PRO A 120 2.30 -13.28 0.59
C PRO A 120 0.94 -12.77 1.08
N ILE A 121 0.31 -11.86 0.31
CA ILE A 121 -1.02 -11.31 0.62
C ILE A 121 -2.07 -12.42 0.57
N VAL A 122 -2.12 -13.17 -0.53
CA VAL A 122 -3.05 -14.28 -0.74
C VAL A 122 -2.94 -15.28 0.41
N LYS A 123 -1.72 -15.67 0.76
CA LYS A 123 -1.44 -16.57 1.88
C LYS A 123 -1.92 -15.99 3.22
N ALA A 124 -1.68 -14.71 3.48
CA ALA A 124 -2.12 -14.08 4.72
C ALA A 124 -3.64 -14.10 4.86
N PHE A 125 -4.38 -13.80 3.79
CA PHE A 125 -5.85 -13.86 3.77
C PHE A 125 -6.39 -15.26 4.07
N GLY A 126 -5.67 -16.31 3.69
CA GLY A 126 -6.04 -17.71 3.93
C GLY A 126 -5.53 -18.30 5.24
N SER A 127 -4.46 -17.75 5.84
CA SER A 127 -3.73 -18.43 6.92
C SER A 127 -3.70 -17.70 8.27
N THR A 128 -4.02 -16.40 8.32
CA THR A 128 -3.98 -15.63 9.58
C THR A 128 -5.38 -15.31 10.10
N ASP A 129 -5.47 -15.20 11.43
CA ASP A 129 -6.66 -14.75 12.16
C ASP A 129 -6.56 -13.26 12.57
N SER A 130 -5.51 -12.56 12.13
CA SER A 130 -5.24 -11.17 12.47
C SER A 130 -5.40 -10.24 11.27
N THR A 131 -6.30 -9.27 11.36
CA THR A 131 -6.45 -8.20 10.37
C THR A 131 -5.18 -7.38 10.24
N GLU A 132 -4.47 -7.15 11.35
CA GLU A 132 -3.21 -6.41 11.36
C GLU A 132 -2.11 -7.14 10.56
N GLN A 133 -2.02 -8.46 10.70
CA GLN A 133 -1.07 -9.25 9.91
C GLN A 133 -1.40 -9.24 8.43
N ILE A 134 -2.68 -9.32 8.06
CA ILE A 134 -3.12 -9.21 6.66
C ILE A 134 -2.69 -7.85 6.09
N GLU A 135 -2.92 -6.78 6.84
CA GLU A 135 -2.54 -5.42 6.41
C GLU A 135 -1.03 -5.26 6.32
N ASP A 136 -0.26 -5.83 7.25
CA ASP A 136 1.21 -5.79 7.22
C ASP A 136 1.77 -6.52 6.00
N GLU A 137 1.28 -7.72 5.69
CA GLU A 137 1.72 -8.48 4.51
C GLU A 137 1.35 -7.77 3.21
N TYR A 138 0.18 -7.13 3.16
CA TYR A 138 -0.19 -6.30 2.02
C TYR A 138 0.78 -5.12 1.85
N LEU A 139 1.08 -4.40 2.93
CA LEU A 139 1.98 -3.24 2.86
C LEU A 139 3.39 -3.64 2.41
N LYS A 140 3.92 -4.73 2.94
CA LYS A 140 5.24 -5.28 2.54
C LYS A 140 5.25 -5.65 1.06
N ALA A 141 4.28 -6.44 0.63
CA ALA A 141 4.20 -6.90 -0.75
C ALA A 141 3.98 -5.74 -1.73
N ASN A 142 3.14 -4.78 -1.37
CA ASN A 142 2.90 -3.59 -2.17
C ASN A 142 4.17 -2.72 -2.29
N PHE A 143 4.91 -2.54 -1.19
CA PHE A 143 6.17 -1.81 -1.21
C PHE A 143 7.21 -2.52 -2.09
N ALA A 144 7.37 -3.83 -1.94
CA ALA A 144 8.31 -4.62 -2.74
C ALA A 144 7.96 -4.55 -4.23
N TRP A 145 6.67 -4.71 -4.58
CA TRP A 145 6.20 -4.56 -5.95
C TRP A 145 6.45 -3.15 -6.50
N TYR A 146 6.12 -2.12 -5.73
CA TYR A 146 6.30 -0.72 -6.12
C TYR A 146 7.77 -0.39 -6.34
N LYS A 147 8.63 -0.82 -5.40
CA LYS A 147 10.08 -0.66 -5.49
C LYS A 147 10.65 -1.34 -6.73
N ASN A 148 10.17 -2.54 -7.05
CA ASN A 148 10.61 -3.27 -8.25
C ASN A 148 10.11 -2.62 -9.55
N ARG A 149 8.88 -2.11 -9.58
CA ARG A 149 8.28 -1.47 -10.75
C ARG A 149 8.96 -0.15 -11.11
N ASP A 150 9.20 0.68 -10.13
CA ASP A 150 9.70 2.06 -10.31
C ASP A 150 11.21 2.19 -10.00
N ASP A 151 11.90 1.06 -9.77
CA ASP A 151 13.37 0.92 -9.61
C ASP A 151 13.99 2.00 -8.70
N PHE A 152 13.48 2.15 -7.48
CA PHE A 152 14.03 3.07 -6.49
C PHE A 152 14.70 2.35 -5.32
N ASP A 153 15.68 2.99 -4.67
CA ASP A 153 16.39 2.47 -3.50
C ASP A 153 15.65 2.78 -2.20
N ALA A 154 15.03 3.96 -2.12
CA ALA A 154 14.29 4.41 -0.95
C ALA A 154 13.04 5.22 -1.33
N LEU A 155 12.05 5.22 -0.43
CA LEU A 155 10.85 6.04 -0.52
C LEU A 155 10.93 7.13 0.55
N LEU A 156 10.84 8.40 0.15
CA LEU A 156 10.76 9.53 1.06
C LEU A 156 9.30 9.97 1.20
N LEU A 157 8.74 9.77 2.37
CA LEU A 157 7.43 10.28 2.74
C LEU A 157 7.57 11.67 3.36
N CYS A 158 6.89 12.67 2.81
CA CYS A 158 6.96 14.05 3.28
C CYS A 158 5.57 14.56 3.63
N SER A 159 5.45 15.21 4.79
CA SER A 159 4.30 16.06 5.12
C SER A 159 4.80 17.47 5.36
N PHE A 160 4.92 18.26 4.30
CA PHE A 160 5.42 19.63 4.38
C PHE A 160 4.63 20.52 5.38
N PRO A 161 3.28 20.44 5.42
CA PRO A 161 2.52 21.23 6.39
C PRO A 161 2.81 20.90 7.86
N ASN A 162 3.30 19.68 8.13
CA ASN A 162 3.59 19.21 9.48
C ASN A 162 5.10 19.07 9.74
N GLU A 163 5.93 19.47 8.78
CA GLU A 163 7.41 19.36 8.87
C GLU A 163 7.90 17.94 9.23
N LYS A 164 7.19 16.92 8.73
CA LYS A 164 7.50 15.52 9.03
C LYS A 164 7.99 14.80 7.79
N PHE A 165 9.03 13.99 8.00
CA PHE A 165 9.68 13.20 6.97
C PHE A 165 9.92 11.78 7.48
N ALA A 166 9.81 10.81 6.59
CA ALA A 166 10.20 9.43 6.87
C ALA A 166 10.90 8.84 5.64
N MET A 167 12.09 8.27 5.87
CA MET A 167 12.82 7.53 4.85
C MET A 167 12.57 6.04 5.03
N ILE A 168 11.98 5.41 4.02
CA ILE A 168 11.63 3.99 3.99
C ILE A 168 12.56 3.30 2.99
N LYS A 169 13.45 2.46 3.46
CA LYS A 169 14.41 1.73 2.63
C LYS A 169 13.99 0.28 2.39
N ASN A 170 13.22 -0.28 3.32
CA ASN A 170 12.78 -1.66 3.30
C ASN A 170 11.40 -1.81 3.95
N GLU A 171 10.85 -3.01 3.88
CA GLU A 171 9.51 -3.33 4.39
C GLU A 171 9.41 -3.16 5.92
N ASN A 172 10.49 -3.38 6.66
CA ASN A 172 10.49 -3.21 8.12
C ASN A 172 10.38 -1.75 8.53
N ASP A 173 11.06 -0.85 7.79
CA ASP A 173 10.92 0.60 7.99
C ASP A 173 9.47 1.03 7.79
N LEU A 174 8.80 0.48 6.75
CA LEU A 174 7.40 0.78 6.46
C LEU A 174 6.47 0.31 7.59
N ILE A 175 6.66 -0.89 8.10
CA ILE A 175 5.86 -1.42 9.21
C ILE A 175 6.12 -0.64 10.51
N ALA A 176 7.38 -0.29 10.79
CA ALA A 176 7.73 0.54 11.93
C ALA A 176 7.08 1.94 11.83
N PHE A 177 7.11 2.55 10.64
CA PHE A 177 6.45 3.83 10.37
C PHE A 177 4.94 3.75 10.62
N ARG A 178 4.27 2.70 10.10
CA ARG A 178 2.83 2.47 10.32
C ARG A 178 2.50 2.34 11.80
N ARG A 179 3.25 1.54 12.56
CA ARG A 179 3.00 1.25 13.98
C ARG A 179 3.38 2.42 14.89
N GLY A 180 4.43 3.14 14.57
CA GLY A 180 4.93 4.26 15.38
C GLY A 180 4.05 5.51 15.36
N GLY A 181 3.16 5.65 14.38
CA GLY A 181 2.31 6.83 14.21
C GLY A 181 3.07 8.15 14.04
N GLN A 182 4.41 8.06 13.94
CA GLN A 182 5.32 9.19 13.80
C GLN A 182 6.35 8.89 12.72
N ALA A 183 6.55 9.85 11.82
CA ALA A 183 7.80 9.90 11.10
C ALA A 183 8.89 10.17 12.14
N ASN A 184 9.80 9.25 12.33
CA ASN A 184 10.96 9.54 13.13
C ASN A 184 11.77 10.62 12.41
N SER A 185 11.96 11.69 13.13
CA SER A 185 12.83 12.80 12.77
C SER A 185 14.29 12.34 12.68
#